data_351b84abaa903435dc0990f362ea5c52
#
_entry.id   351b84abaa903435dc0990f362ea5c52
#
_cell.length_a   1.000
_cell.length_b   1.000
_cell.length_c   1.000
_cell.angle_alpha   90.00
_cell.angle_beta   90.00
_cell.angle_gamma   90.00
#
_symmetry.space_group_name_H-M   'P 1'
#
loop_
_entity.id
_entity.type
_entity.pdbx_description
1 polymer ?
#
loop_
_entity_poly.entity_id
_entity_poly.type
_entity_poly.pdbx_seq_one_letter_code
_entity_poly.pdbx_strand_id
1 'polypeptide(L)'
;MENPRLGVLDGLRGLAVLLVLWYHVWEISWLSPPKPLAFVPATGFVGVTLFFFLSGFVISYPFFRAEQLGAPSPSWGHFAWRRFIKIVPSYVLSIAVAYALGYAQRQPNAALLPDLATHLLFIHTWFPDRYGSINGVLWTLAVEIEFYCVFPLIWWAFRRQPWLCAGSMIALAWMWRAWAAHCCYATLFGQYEENLPGYLDIFALGMLSAYLFVTRASLLRAPSIRGIAPLVALGGFAMLALLLENCYSYRLTDQWAGVWQIDRRPLLGVAFSAIALGSLASPRWWQILLDNAPMRFLAAISYNLYLYHQIVARELVLHHIPPYTGNFHRNAQWQAHYTGLAFAAAIAVGTATTYLFERPLLRLKGPRRAGDPIRAAT
;
A
#
# COMPACT_ATOMS: atom_id res chain seq x y z
N MET A 1 -6.26 23.98 -16.68
CA MET A 1 -5.09 23.16 -17.01
C MET A 1 -5.33 21.77 -16.47
N GLU A 2 -5.29 20.74 -17.31
CA GLU A 2 -5.46 19.35 -16.88
C GLU A 2 -4.29 18.94 -15.97
N ASN A 3 -4.57 18.27 -14.86
CA ASN A 3 -3.53 17.63 -14.04
C ASN A 3 -2.88 16.53 -14.90
N PRO A 4 -1.58 16.58 -15.17
CA PRO A 4 -0.94 15.49 -15.89
C PRO A 4 -1.12 14.22 -15.06
N ARG A 5 -1.60 13.18 -15.73
CA ARG A 5 -1.67 11.85 -15.13
C ARG A 5 -0.24 11.42 -14.78
N LEU A 6 -0.01 11.07 -13.53
CA LEU A 6 1.29 10.59 -13.06
C LEU A 6 1.36 9.08 -13.26
N GLY A 7 1.41 8.62 -14.51
CA GLY A 7 1.36 7.20 -14.88
C GLY A 7 2.44 6.34 -14.23
N VAL A 8 3.59 6.93 -13.89
CA VAL A 8 4.64 6.28 -13.10
C VAL A 8 4.12 5.84 -11.73
N LEU A 9 3.31 6.69 -11.05
CA LEU A 9 2.74 6.32 -9.74
C LEU A 9 1.66 5.24 -9.87
N ASP A 10 0.90 5.24 -10.98
CA ASP A 10 0.00 4.12 -11.30
C ASP A 10 0.81 2.82 -11.46
N GLY A 11 1.95 2.87 -12.16
CA GLY A 11 2.83 1.73 -12.30
C GLY A 11 3.38 1.20 -10.97
N LEU A 12 3.80 2.09 -10.09
CA LEU A 12 4.25 1.71 -8.74
C LEU A 12 3.11 1.11 -7.90
N ARG A 13 1.88 1.60 -8.07
CA ARG A 13 0.70 1.00 -7.43
C ARG A 13 0.42 -0.42 -7.96
N GLY A 14 0.56 -0.62 -9.28
CA GLY A 14 0.47 -1.95 -9.90
C GLY A 14 1.54 -2.91 -9.36
N LEU A 15 2.78 -2.44 -9.23
CA LEU A 15 3.86 -3.22 -8.64
C LEU A 15 3.57 -3.57 -7.17
N ALA A 16 3.09 -2.60 -6.39
CA ALA A 16 2.77 -2.80 -4.97
C ALA A 16 1.72 -3.91 -4.77
N VAL A 17 0.63 -3.90 -5.55
CA VAL A 17 -0.41 -4.94 -5.41
C VAL A 17 0.08 -6.32 -5.86
N LEU A 18 0.95 -6.40 -6.87
CA LEU A 18 1.55 -7.67 -7.30
C LEU A 18 2.47 -8.26 -6.22
N LEU A 19 3.28 -7.43 -5.56
CA LEU A 19 4.12 -7.88 -4.45
C LEU A 19 3.29 -8.46 -3.31
N VAL A 20 2.22 -7.76 -2.91
CA VAL A 20 1.32 -8.22 -1.84
C VAL A 20 0.60 -9.51 -2.23
N LEU A 21 0.06 -9.57 -3.46
CA LEU A 21 -0.58 -10.79 -3.96
C LEU A 21 0.39 -11.97 -3.96
N TRP A 22 1.62 -11.76 -4.46
CA TRP A 22 2.63 -12.81 -4.50
C TRP A 22 3.02 -13.29 -3.10
N TYR A 23 3.19 -12.38 -2.16
CA TYR A 23 3.49 -12.69 -0.78
C TYR A 23 2.44 -13.63 -0.15
N HIS A 24 1.15 -13.27 -0.19
CA HIS A 24 0.11 -14.09 0.44
C HIS A 24 -0.16 -15.42 -0.30
N VAL A 25 0.03 -15.46 -1.61
CA VAL A 25 -0.01 -16.71 -2.37
C VAL A 25 1.20 -17.58 -2.05
N TRP A 26 2.37 -16.98 -1.88
CA TRP A 26 3.59 -17.68 -1.48
C TRP A 26 3.49 -18.25 -0.07
N GLU A 27 2.89 -17.56 0.90
CA GLU A 27 2.69 -18.08 2.26
C GLU A 27 1.89 -19.40 2.28
N ILE A 28 1.07 -19.64 1.27
CA ILE A 28 0.29 -20.87 1.12
C ILE A 28 1.03 -21.88 0.24
N SER A 29 1.52 -21.48 -0.92
CA SER A 29 2.10 -22.38 -1.91
C SER A 29 3.53 -22.81 -1.60
N TRP A 30 4.29 -21.93 -0.96
CA TRP A 30 5.75 -22.03 -0.77
C TRP A 30 6.53 -22.09 -2.11
N LEU A 31 5.88 -21.76 -3.23
CA LEU A 31 6.57 -21.69 -4.52
C LEU A 31 7.56 -20.54 -4.54
N SER A 32 8.81 -20.88 -4.35
CA SER A 32 9.90 -19.90 -4.43
C SER A 32 10.57 -19.91 -5.80
N PRO A 33 10.85 -18.76 -6.40
CA PRO A 33 11.70 -18.68 -7.58
C PRO A 33 13.13 -19.14 -7.26
N PRO A 34 13.95 -19.41 -8.30
CA PRO A 34 15.37 -19.75 -8.10
C PRO A 34 16.11 -18.72 -7.22
N LYS A 35 17.17 -19.18 -6.57
CA LYS A 35 17.96 -18.35 -5.64
C LYS A 35 18.44 -17.10 -6.35
N PRO A 36 18.66 -16.20 -6.72
CA PRO A 36 18.75 -14.76 -6.49
C PRO A 36 17.41 -14.02 -6.37
N LEU A 37 16.25 -14.66 -6.61
CA LEU A 37 14.94 -14.00 -6.56
C LEU A 37 14.00 -14.55 -5.46
N ALA A 38 14.48 -15.49 -4.63
CA ALA A 38 13.67 -16.13 -3.59
C ALA A 38 13.16 -15.14 -2.53
N PHE A 39 13.87 -14.03 -2.32
CA PHE A 39 13.46 -12.98 -1.41
C PHE A 39 12.19 -12.23 -1.85
N VAL A 40 11.94 -12.15 -3.17
CA VAL A 40 10.85 -11.30 -3.70
C VAL A 40 9.48 -11.69 -3.16
N PRO A 41 9.01 -12.95 -3.29
CA PRO A 41 7.73 -13.33 -2.71
C PRO A 41 7.76 -13.32 -1.17
N ALA A 42 8.86 -13.73 -0.56
CA ALA A 42 8.98 -13.81 0.90
C ALA A 42 8.94 -12.43 1.60
N THR A 43 9.23 -11.36 0.92
CA THR A 43 9.23 -9.98 1.43
C THR A 43 8.20 -9.08 0.74
N GLY A 44 7.30 -9.65 -0.06
CA GLY A 44 6.32 -8.91 -0.85
C GLY A 44 5.30 -8.11 -0.02
N PHE A 45 5.19 -8.35 1.30
CA PHE A 45 4.42 -7.51 2.23
C PHE A 45 4.87 -6.04 2.16
N VAL A 46 6.10 -5.75 1.76
CA VAL A 46 6.62 -4.38 1.52
C VAL A 46 5.79 -3.61 0.48
N GLY A 47 5.01 -4.29 -0.36
CA GLY A 47 4.03 -3.63 -1.21
C GLY A 47 3.02 -2.78 -0.43
N VAL A 48 2.68 -3.15 0.80
CA VAL A 48 1.86 -2.32 1.71
C VAL A 48 2.59 -1.02 2.07
N THR A 49 3.87 -1.12 2.42
CA THR A 49 4.70 0.05 2.72
C THR A 49 4.77 0.99 1.52
N LEU A 50 4.87 0.44 0.30
CA LEU A 50 4.82 1.24 -0.93
C LEU A 50 3.45 1.90 -1.13
N PHE A 51 2.34 1.24 -0.79
CA PHE A 51 1.01 1.88 -0.82
C PHE A 51 0.93 3.08 0.13
N PHE A 52 1.44 2.98 1.35
CA PHE A 52 1.45 4.11 2.29
C PHE A 52 2.32 5.27 1.80
N PHE A 53 3.48 4.99 1.21
CA PHE A 53 4.31 5.99 0.55
C PHE A 53 3.53 6.70 -0.58
N LEU A 54 2.89 5.94 -1.46
CA LEU A 54 2.09 6.47 -2.55
C LEU A 54 0.88 7.26 -2.04
N SER A 55 0.25 6.84 -0.94
CA SER A 55 -0.83 7.59 -0.29
C SER A 55 -0.33 8.94 0.22
N GLY A 56 0.82 8.98 0.91
CA GLY A 56 1.46 10.23 1.33
C GLY A 56 1.71 11.18 0.15
N PHE A 57 2.24 10.65 -0.96
CA PHE A 57 2.50 11.43 -2.18
C PHE A 57 1.21 11.93 -2.83
N VAL A 58 0.31 11.03 -3.19
CA VAL A 58 -0.88 11.33 -4.01
C VAL A 58 -1.89 12.22 -3.28
N ILE A 59 -1.99 12.09 -1.95
CA ILE A 59 -2.90 12.89 -1.13
C ILE A 59 -2.39 14.32 -0.99
N SER A 60 -1.11 14.51 -0.75
CA SER A 60 -0.51 15.83 -0.52
C SER A 60 -0.23 16.60 -1.83
N TYR A 61 0.02 15.90 -2.93
CA TYR A 61 0.35 16.49 -4.22
C TYR A 61 -0.62 17.60 -4.70
N PRO A 62 -1.96 17.42 -4.67
CA PRO A 62 -2.89 18.45 -5.11
C PRO A 62 -2.82 19.73 -4.25
N PHE A 63 -2.53 19.58 -2.96
CA PHE A 63 -2.40 20.72 -2.04
C PHE A 63 -1.13 21.51 -2.32
N PHE A 64 0.02 20.84 -2.46
CA PHE A 64 1.28 21.50 -2.86
C PHE A 64 1.16 22.19 -4.21
N ARG A 65 0.51 21.53 -5.16
CA ARG A 65 0.31 22.12 -6.49
C ARG A 65 -0.58 23.37 -6.45
N ALA A 66 -1.66 23.34 -5.67
CA ALA A 66 -2.53 24.51 -5.49
C ALA A 66 -1.75 25.68 -4.90
N GLU A 67 -0.96 25.42 -3.85
CA GLU A 67 -0.12 26.43 -3.21
C GLU A 67 0.94 27.00 -4.18
N GLN A 68 1.63 26.16 -4.95
CA GLN A 68 2.62 26.58 -5.94
C GLN A 68 2.02 27.45 -7.07
N LEU A 69 0.75 27.22 -7.42
CA LEU A 69 0.04 27.96 -8.47
C LEU A 69 -0.73 29.17 -7.94
N GLY A 70 -0.69 29.46 -6.63
CA GLY A 70 -1.54 30.50 -6.00
C GLY A 70 -3.05 30.20 -6.14
N ALA A 71 -3.43 28.93 -6.37
CA ALA A 71 -4.82 28.52 -6.54
C ALA A 71 -5.45 28.16 -5.18
N PRO A 72 -6.79 28.21 -5.06
CA PRO A 72 -7.48 27.76 -3.86
C PRO A 72 -7.11 26.33 -3.49
N SER A 73 -6.85 26.09 -2.20
CA SER A 73 -6.60 24.73 -1.69
C SER A 73 -7.80 23.82 -1.91
N PRO A 74 -7.59 22.52 -2.14
CA PRO A 74 -8.68 21.54 -2.20
C PRO A 74 -9.58 21.62 -0.96
N SER A 75 -10.90 21.53 -1.16
CA SER A 75 -11.86 21.53 -0.06
C SER A 75 -11.74 20.24 0.76
N TRP A 76 -11.67 20.36 2.08
CA TRP A 76 -11.61 19.22 3.01
C TRP A 76 -12.86 18.32 2.93
N GLY A 77 -14.04 18.90 2.78
CA GLY A 77 -15.28 18.12 2.62
C GLY A 77 -15.28 17.33 1.31
N HIS A 78 -14.79 17.93 0.22
CA HIS A 78 -14.64 17.21 -1.05
C HIS A 78 -13.57 16.12 -0.97
N PHE A 79 -12.45 16.40 -0.30
CA PHE A 79 -11.40 15.41 -0.02
C PHE A 79 -11.98 14.20 0.75
N ALA A 80 -12.63 14.45 1.89
CA ALA A 80 -13.23 13.40 2.73
C ALA A 80 -14.27 12.58 1.97
N TRP A 81 -15.18 13.24 1.23
CA TRP A 81 -16.20 12.57 0.42
C TRP A 81 -15.62 11.66 -0.65
N ARG A 82 -14.58 12.12 -1.36
CA ARG A 82 -13.92 11.30 -2.39
C ARG A 82 -13.23 10.07 -1.80
N ARG A 83 -12.63 10.19 -0.62
CA ARG A 83 -12.01 9.05 0.09
C ARG A 83 -13.08 8.09 0.59
N PHE A 84 -14.13 8.62 1.20
CA PHE A 84 -15.25 7.82 1.67
C PHE A 84 -15.86 6.95 0.55
N ILE A 85 -16.26 7.55 -0.56
CA ILE A 85 -16.93 6.82 -1.65
C ILE A 85 -15.98 5.85 -2.38
N LYS A 86 -14.67 6.08 -2.33
CA LYS A 86 -13.66 5.19 -2.90
C LYS A 86 -13.40 3.96 -2.02
N ILE A 87 -13.39 4.15 -0.70
CA ILE A 87 -12.91 3.13 0.24
C ILE A 87 -14.08 2.38 0.88
N VAL A 88 -14.99 3.10 1.52
CA VAL A 88 -15.96 2.51 2.43
C VAL A 88 -16.90 1.49 1.77
N PRO A 89 -17.47 1.72 0.58
CA PRO A 89 -18.40 0.75 0.01
C PRO A 89 -17.77 -0.61 -0.29
N SER A 90 -16.59 -0.64 -0.94
CA SER A 90 -15.89 -1.90 -1.23
C SER A 90 -15.33 -2.56 0.04
N TYR A 91 -14.92 -1.77 1.03
CA TYR A 91 -14.51 -2.26 2.34
C TYR A 91 -15.67 -2.99 3.05
N VAL A 92 -16.85 -2.38 3.14
CA VAL A 92 -18.04 -2.98 3.73
C VAL A 92 -18.47 -4.23 2.97
N LEU A 93 -18.42 -4.21 1.64
CA LEU A 93 -18.69 -5.39 0.81
C LEU A 93 -17.70 -6.54 1.14
N SER A 94 -16.41 -6.24 1.32
CA SER A 94 -15.42 -7.27 1.66
C SER A 94 -15.67 -7.89 3.05
N ILE A 95 -16.11 -7.09 4.01
CA ILE A 95 -16.56 -7.59 5.33
C ILE A 95 -17.77 -8.51 5.16
N ALA A 96 -18.80 -8.08 4.43
CA ALA A 96 -20.00 -8.89 4.20
C ALA A 96 -19.66 -10.23 3.52
N VAL A 97 -18.76 -10.23 2.53
CA VAL A 97 -18.28 -11.45 1.86
C VAL A 97 -17.52 -12.36 2.85
N ALA A 98 -16.62 -11.80 3.67
CA ALA A 98 -15.89 -12.57 4.67
C ALA A 98 -16.84 -13.22 5.70
N TYR A 99 -17.89 -12.50 6.14
CA TYR A 99 -18.91 -13.07 7.00
C TYR A 99 -19.71 -14.19 6.30
N ALA A 100 -20.14 -13.98 5.05
CA ALA A 100 -20.88 -14.98 4.27
C ALA A 100 -20.08 -16.28 4.06
N LEU A 101 -18.75 -16.17 3.95
CA LEU A 101 -17.83 -17.31 3.84
C LEU A 101 -17.46 -17.93 5.21
N GLY A 102 -18.00 -17.42 6.30
CA GLY A 102 -17.76 -17.95 7.64
C GLY A 102 -16.37 -17.63 8.22
N TYR A 103 -15.67 -16.63 7.71
CA TYR A 103 -14.33 -16.28 8.20
C TYR A 103 -14.36 -15.75 9.63
N ALA A 104 -15.34 -14.90 9.97
CA ALA A 104 -15.48 -14.34 11.31
C ALA A 104 -15.81 -15.40 12.37
N GLN A 105 -16.61 -16.43 12.02
CA GLN A 105 -16.96 -17.50 12.94
C GLN A 105 -15.81 -18.50 13.20
N ARG A 106 -14.75 -18.46 12.42
CA ARG A 106 -13.56 -19.31 12.60
C ARG A 106 -12.59 -18.76 13.66
N GLN A 107 -12.84 -17.56 14.19
CA GLN A 107 -12.06 -16.97 15.28
C GLN A 107 -12.75 -17.25 16.62
N PRO A 108 -12.14 -18.03 17.55
CA PRO A 108 -12.85 -18.60 18.70
C PRO A 108 -13.33 -17.58 19.75
N ASN A 109 -12.86 -16.31 19.73
CA ASN A 109 -13.09 -15.35 20.82
C ASN A 109 -13.71 -14.01 20.41
N ALA A 110 -14.14 -13.82 19.16
CA ALA A 110 -14.65 -12.54 18.71
C ALA A 110 -16.15 -12.40 19.05
N ALA A 111 -16.48 -11.53 19.98
CA ALA A 111 -17.85 -11.05 20.12
C ALA A 111 -18.23 -10.30 18.82
N LEU A 112 -19.13 -10.88 18.04
CA LEU A 112 -19.46 -10.49 16.66
C LEU A 112 -19.74 -8.98 16.50
N LEU A 113 -20.61 -8.43 17.35
CA LEU A 113 -21.03 -7.02 17.26
C LEU A 113 -19.89 -6.03 17.60
N PRO A 114 -19.13 -6.19 18.69
CA PRO A 114 -17.99 -5.34 18.98
C PRO A 114 -16.89 -5.43 17.91
N ASP A 115 -16.64 -6.62 17.34
CA ASP A 115 -15.67 -6.80 16.29
C ASP A 115 -16.10 -6.05 15.01
N LEU A 116 -17.34 -6.25 14.56
CA LEU A 116 -17.91 -5.54 13.42
C LEU A 116 -17.87 -4.02 13.63
N ALA A 117 -18.24 -3.55 14.83
CA ALA A 117 -18.25 -2.12 15.15
C ALA A 117 -16.83 -1.51 15.04
N THR A 118 -15.81 -2.19 15.57
CA THR A 118 -14.43 -1.68 15.48
C THR A 118 -13.90 -1.67 14.06
N HIS A 119 -14.29 -2.64 13.22
CA HIS A 119 -13.96 -2.64 11.78
C HIS A 119 -14.68 -1.51 11.06
N LEU A 120 -15.98 -1.30 11.26
CA LEU A 120 -16.72 -0.22 10.63
C LEU A 120 -16.23 1.18 11.05
N LEU A 121 -15.67 1.30 12.25
CA LEU A 121 -15.05 2.52 12.75
C LEU A 121 -13.56 2.63 12.37
N PHE A 122 -12.97 1.63 11.72
CA PHE A 122 -11.55 1.58 11.34
C PHE A 122 -10.57 1.70 12.53
N ILE A 123 -10.96 1.19 13.72
CA ILE A 123 -10.14 1.20 14.94
C ILE A 123 -9.78 -0.20 15.43
N HIS A 124 -10.09 -1.25 14.66
CA HIS A 124 -9.86 -2.64 15.05
C HIS A 124 -8.37 -2.98 15.26
N THR A 125 -7.46 -2.23 14.64
CA THR A 125 -6.00 -2.39 14.80
C THR A 125 -5.51 -2.10 16.23
N TRP A 126 -6.27 -1.35 17.02
CA TRP A 126 -5.94 -1.03 18.40
C TRP A 126 -6.38 -2.12 19.40
N PHE A 127 -7.08 -3.16 18.93
CA PHE A 127 -7.59 -4.25 19.75
C PHE A 127 -6.92 -5.57 19.33
N PRO A 128 -6.08 -6.19 20.21
CA PRO A 128 -5.32 -7.39 19.87
C PRO A 128 -6.16 -8.56 19.35
N ASP A 129 -7.34 -8.75 19.94
CA ASP A 129 -8.31 -9.80 19.59
C ASP A 129 -9.05 -9.56 18.27
N ARG A 130 -8.93 -8.36 17.66
CA ARG A 130 -9.68 -7.95 16.48
C ARG A 130 -8.81 -7.57 15.29
N TYR A 131 -7.51 -7.46 15.48
CA TYR A 131 -6.57 -6.99 14.48
C TYR A 131 -6.68 -7.71 13.12
N GLY A 132 -6.85 -9.02 13.07
CA GLY A 132 -6.97 -9.81 11.84
C GLY A 132 -8.21 -10.70 11.77
N SER A 133 -9.25 -10.40 12.55
CA SER A 133 -10.37 -11.32 12.84
C SER A 133 -11.26 -11.60 11.63
N ILE A 134 -11.64 -10.61 10.84
CA ILE A 134 -12.60 -10.75 9.72
C ILE A 134 -11.86 -11.06 8.42
N ASN A 135 -10.94 -10.19 8.05
CA ASN A 135 -10.08 -10.33 6.88
C ASN A 135 -8.73 -9.71 7.19
N GLY A 136 -7.70 -10.54 7.20
CA GLY A 136 -6.37 -10.18 7.67
C GLY A 136 -5.70 -8.98 6.99
N VAL A 137 -6.20 -8.53 5.83
CA VAL A 137 -5.63 -7.38 5.11
C VAL A 137 -6.27 -6.03 5.48
N LEU A 138 -7.35 -6.02 6.27
CA LEU A 138 -8.11 -4.81 6.55
C LEU A 138 -7.40 -3.81 7.47
N TRP A 139 -6.40 -4.26 8.23
CA TRP A 139 -5.63 -3.40 9.11
C TRP A 139 -4.98 -2.22 8.36
N THR A 140 -4.55 -2.43 7.13
CA THR A 140 -3.91 -1.38 6.33
C THR A 140 -4.87 -0.24 5.99
N LEU A 141 -6.15 -0.56 5.80
CA LEU A 141 -7.19 0.43 5.52
C LEU A 141 -7.55 1.24 6.77
N ALA A 142 -7.47 0.63 7.96
CA ALA A 142 -7.59 1.37 9.21
C ALA A 142 -6.47 2.42 9.31
N VAL A 143 -5.22 2.02 9.11
CA VAL A 143 -4.06 2.93 9.09
C VAL A 143 -4.22 4.04 8.05
N GLU A 144 -4.72 3.72 6.86
CA GLU A 144 -4.94 4.71 5.80
C GLU A 144 -6.05 5.70 6.15
N ILE A 145 -7.17 5.25 6.71
CA ILE A 145 -8.26 6.13 7.16
C ILE A 145 -7.82 6.99 8.35
N GLU A 146 -7.11 6.42 9.32
CA GLU A 146 -6.54 7.18 10.43
C GLU A 146 -5.62 8.29 9.91
N PHE A 147 -4.75 7.99 8.92
CA PHE A 147 -3.92 9.01 8.26
C PHE A 147 -4.77 10.10 7.61
N TYR A 148 -5.88 9.75 6.93
CA TYR A 148 -6.75 10.76 6.32
C TYR A 148 -7.42 11.67 7.35
N CYS A 149 -7.77 11.13 8.52
CA CYS A 149 -8.35 11.91 9.61
C CYS A 149 -7.35 12.92 10.20
N VAL A 150 -6.07 12.53 10.34
CA VAL A 150 -5.05 13.42 10.90
C VAL A 150 -4.35 14.28 9.82
N PHE A 151 -4.54 13.98 8.54
CA PHE A 151 -3.88 14.68 7.44
C PHE A 151 -4.12 16.20 7.43
N PRO A 152 -5.30 16.77 7.75
CA PRO A 152 -5.47 18.22 7.82
C PRO A 152 -4.53 18.90 8.82
N LEU A 153 -4.28 18.28 9.97
CA LEU A 153 -3.35 18.75 10.98
C LEU A 153 -1.89 18.63 10.49
N ILE A 154 -1.55 17.47 9.93
CA ILE A 154 -0.22 17.24 9.33
C ILE A 154 0.03 18.25 8.20
N TRP A 155 -0.94 18.48 7.32
CA TRP A 155 -0.84 19.48 6.25
C TRP A 155 -0.59 20.88 6.79
N TRP A 156 -1.34 21.29 7.83
CA TRP A 156 -1.16 22.61 8.47
C TRP A 156 0.26 22.82 9.00
N ALA A 157 0.88 21.80 9.60
CA ALA A 157 2.27 21.84 10.07
C ALA A 157 3.26 21.78 8.89
N PHE A 158 3.05 20.83 7.96
CA PHE A 158 3.96 20.55 6.86
C PHE A 158 4.14 21.72 5.91
N ARG A 159 3.06 22.44 5.54
CA ARG A 159 3.15 23.61 4.66
C ARG A 159 3.98 24.76 5.25
N ARG A 160 4.10 24.83 6.59
CA ARG A 160 4.90 25.85 7.28
C ARG A 160 6.36 25.46 7.38
N GLN A 161 6.62 24.23 7.78
CA GLN A 161 7.94 23.70 8.08
C GLN A 161 8.07 22.25 7.55
N PRO A 162 8.20 22.05 6.23
CA PRO A 162 8.13 20.73 5.63
C PRO A 162 9.20 19.76 6.18
N TRP A 163 10.42 20.23 6.33
CA TRP A 163 11.54 19.41 6.83
C TRP A 163 11.40 19.05 8.29
N LEU A 164 10.99 20.02 9.13
CA LEU A 164 10.77 19.78 10.56
C LEU A 164 9.60 18.83 10.77
N CYS A 165 8.50 19.02 10.07
CA CYS A 165 7.33 18.16 10.16
C CYS A 165 7.66 16.72 9.71
N ALA A 166 8.33 16.56 8.55
CA ALA A 166 8.76 15.26 8.07
C ALA A 166 9.74 14.58 9.05
N GLY A 167 10.72 15.31 9.57
CA GLY A 167 11.66 14.82 10.57
C GLY A 167 10.98 14.38 11.86
N SER A 168 10.00 15.16 12.34
CA SER A 168 9.20 14.80 13.52
C SER A 168 8.35 13.55 13.30
N MET A 169 7.74 13.39 12.12
CA MET A 169 6.98 12.19 11.77
C MET A 169 7.89 10.95 11.70
N ILE A 170 9.10 11.08 11.14
CA ILE A 170 10.09 10.00 11.08
C ILE A 170 10.56 9.62 12.50
N ALA A 171 10.89 10.62 13.33
CA ALA A 171 11.31 10.37 14.71
C ALA A 171 10.20 9.70 15.53
N LEU A 172 8.96 10.17 15.39
CA LEU A 172 7.81 9.58 16.10
C LEU A 172 7.57 8.14 15.66
N ALA A 173 7.68 7.84 14.38
CA ALA A 173 7.52 6.47 13.89
C ALA A 173 8.61 5.54 14.41
N TRP A 174 9.85 6.00 14.44
CA TRP A 174 10.96 5.24 15.01
C TRP A 174 10.78 5.00 16.51
N MET A 175 10.46 6.05 17.28
CA MET A 175 10.19 5.94 18.72
C MET A 175 9.04 5.01 19.03
N TRP A 176 7.95 5.07 18.24
CA TRP A 176 6.80 4.17 18.38
C TRP A 176 7.19 2.70 18.19
N ARG A 177 7.91 2.38 17.11
CA ARG A 177 8.36 1.01 16.84
C ARG A 177 9.35 0.52 17.90
N ALA A 178 10.28 1.38 18.34
CA ALA A 178 11.22 1.05 19.42
C ALA A 178 10.48 0.78 20.74
N TRP A 179 9.47 1.59 21.06
CA TRP A 179 8.61 1.35 22.21
C TRP A 179 7.84 0.03 22.09
N ALA A 180 7.21 -0.22 20.96
CA ALA A 180 6.47 -1.47 20.70
C ALA A 180 7.36 -2.71 20.82
N ALA A 181 8.59 -2.64 20.32
CA ALA A 181 9.56 -3.70 20.48
C ALA A 181 9.98 -3.91 21.95
N HIS A 182 10.12 -2.83 22.71
CA HIS A 182 10.52 -2.93 24.10
C HIS A 182 9.40 -3.49 25.00
N CYS A 183 8.18 -2.98 24.84
CA CYS A 183 7.07 -3.37 25.73
C CYS A 183 6.41 -4.68 25.32
N CYS A 184 6.39 -5.05 24.04
CA CYS A 184 5.41 -6.01 23.53
C CYS A 184 6.01 -7.05 22.57
N TYR A 185 7.34 -7.18 22.50
CA TYR A 185 8.06 -8.00 21.51
C TYR A 185 7.54 -9.44 21.41
N ALA A 186 7.28 -10.08 22.53
CA ALA A 186 6.92 -11.50 22.55
C ALA A 186 5.47 -11.79 22.13
N THR A 187 4.57 -10.79 22.12
CA THR A 187 3.13 -11.04 21.98
C THR A 187 2.42 -10.13 20.98
N LEU A 188 2.70 -8.82 21.00
CA LEU A 188 1.90 -7.82 20.29
C LEU A 188 2.74 -6.87 19.42
N PHE A 189 4.04 -7.12 19.27
CA PHE A 189 4.93 -6.22 18.53
C PHE A 189 4.41 -5.97 17.11
N GLY A 190 4.16 -7.01 16.33
CA GLY A 190 3.69 -6.90 14.95
C GLY A 190 2.41 -6.07 14.82
N GLN A 191 1.48 -6.21 15.76
CA GLN A 191 0.26 -5.42 15.77
C GLN A 191 0.50 -3.94 16.06
N TYR A 192 1.28 -3.62 17.10
CA TYR A 192 1.52 -2.21 17.46
C TYR A 192 2.43 -1.51 16.45
N GLU A 193 3.41 -2.20 15.88
CA GLU A 193 4.23 -1.59 14.82
C GLU A 193 3.44 -1.25 13.55
N GLU A 194 2.35 -1.98 13.31
CA GLU A 194 1.48 -1.81 12.15
C GLU A 194 0.33 -0.81 12.35
N ASN A 195 0.30 -0.11 13.47
CA ASN A 195 -0.60 1.03 13.67
C ASN A 195 -0.05 2.31 12.99
N LEU A 196 -0.91 3.31 12.79
CA LEU A 196 -0.55 4.55 12.10
C LEU A 196 0.76 5.18 12.60
N PRO A 197 1.03 5.33 13.93
CA PRO A 197 2.28 5.92 14.37
C PRO A 197 3.51 5.21 13.81
N GLY A 198 3.46 3.88 13.68
CA GLY A 198 4.55 3.07 13.15
C GLY A 198 4.86 3.29 11.66
N TYR A 199 3.97 3.93 10.90
CA TYR A 199 4.12 4.21 9.46
C TYR A 199 4.23 5.70 9.11
N LEU A 200 4.25 6.59 10.09
CA LEU A 200 4.31 8.04 9.83
C LEU A 200 5.53 8.44 9.01
N ASP A 201 6.65 7.76 9.15
CA ASP A 201 7.87 7.98 8.36
C ASP A 201 7.65 7.72 6.86
N ILE A 202 6.91 6.68 6.52
CA ILE A 202 6.62 6.30 5.14
C ILE A 202 5.67 7.32 4.49
N PHE A 203 4.62 7.72 5.21
CA PHE A 203 3.73 8.80 4.75
C PHE A 203 4.49 10.12 4.60
N ALA A 204 5.38 10.46 5.56
CA ALA A 204 6.19 11.67 5.53
C ALA A 204 7.12 11.71 4.31
N LEU A 205 7.80 10.60 3.99
CA LEU A 205 8.68 10.50 2.82
C LEU A 205 7.89 10.57 1.51
N GLY A 206 6.66 10.02 1.47
CA GLY A 206 5.74 10.22 0.36
C GLY A 206 5.33 11.69 0.18
N MET A 207 4.94 12.38 1.26
CA MET A 207 4.61 13.81 1.27
C MET A 207 5.81 14.66 0.86
N LEU A 208 7.01 14.38 1.40
CA LEU A 208 8.24 15.10 1.06
C LEU A 208 8.61 14.92 -0.42
N SER A 209 8.41 13.71 -0.95
CA SER A 209 8.61 13.45 -2.39
C SER A 209 7.65 14.27 -3.26
N ALA A 210 6.37 14.38 -2.88
CA ALA A 210 5.40 15.24 -3.57
C ALA A 210 5.78 16.73 -3.47
N TYR A 211 6.20 17.19 -2.31
CA TYR A 211 6.70 18.54 -2.09
C TYR A 211 7.89 18.86 -3.01
N LEU A 212 8.91 18.01 -3.03
CA LEU A 212 10.08 18.17 -3.90
C LEU A 212 9.70 18.13 -5.39
N PHE A 213 8.81 17.22 -5.78
CA PHE A 213 8.34 17.12 -7.16
C PHE A 213 7.64 18.39 -7.65
N VAL A 214 6.88 19.06 -6.78
CA VAL A 214 6.18 20.30 -7.11
C VAL A 214 7.11 21.50 -7.03
N THR A 215 7.82 21.68 -5.92
CA THR A 215 8.63 22.90 -5.67
C THR A 215 9.92 22.94 -6.47
N ARG A 216 10.45 21.78 -6.87
CA ARG A 216 11.67 21.65 -7.70
C ARG A 216 11.38 21.24 -9.14
N ALA A 217 10.17 21.49 -9.63
CA ALA A 217 9.74 21.07 -10.95
C ALA A 217 10.64 21.58 -12.11
N SER A 218 11.16 22.79 -12.02
CA SER A 218 12.11 23.34 -12.99
C SER A 218 13.43 22.57 -13.02
N LEU A 219 13.98 22.27 -11.84
CA LEU A 219 15.19 21.48 -11.68
C LEU A 219 15.01 20.06 -12.24
N LEU A 220 13.93 19.38 -11.86
CA LEU A 220 13.63 18.01 -12.29
C LEU A 220 13.41 17.89 -13.81
N ARG A 221 13.05 18.99 -14.48
CA ARG A 221 12.88 19.05 -15.94
C ARG A 221 14.15 19.47 -16.68
N ALA A 222 15.19 19.90 -15.97
CA ALA A 222 16.46 20.29 -16.60
C ALA A 222 17.07 19.09 -17.38
N PRO A 223 17.63 19.32 -18.59
CA PRO A 223 18.19 18.23 -19.41
C PRO A 223 19.25 17.40 -18.69
N SER A 224 20.12 18.02 -17.88
CA SER A 224 21.13 17.36 -17.08
C SER A 224 20.51 16.39 -16.05
N ILE A 225 19.48 16.82 -15.34
CA ILE A 225 18.78 15.98 -14.36
C ILE A 225 18.02 14.85 -15.06
N ARG A 226 17.33 15.15 -16.17
CA ARG A 226 16.62 14.11 -16.95
C ARG A 226 17.54 13.01 -17.46
N GLY A 227 18.81 13.33 -17.79
CA GLY A 227 19.81 12.36 -18.23
C GLY A 227 20.22 11.39 -17.12
N ILE A 228 20.37 11.85 -15.90
CA ILE A 228 20.80 11.04 -14.74
C ILE A 228 19.64 10.44 -13.93
N ALA A 229 18.42 10.92 -14.10
CA ALA A 229 17.26 10.49 -13.34
C ALA A 229 16.98 8.98 -13.43
N PRO A 230 17.16 8.28 -14.59
CA PRO A 230 17.08 6.83 -14.67
C PRO A 230 18.07 6.12 -13.73
N LEU A 231 19.29 6.67 -13.56
CA LEU A 231 20.29 6.11 -12.65
C LEU A 231 19.88 6.24 -11.19
N VAL A 232 19.23 7.37 -10.84
CA VAL A 232 18.67 7.56 -9.49
C VAL A 232 17.55 6.54 -9.23
N ALA A 233 16.64 6.36 -10.19
CA ALA A 233 15.59 5.35 -10.07
C ALA A 233 16.17 3.93 -9.99
N LEU A 234 17.16 3.59 -10.80
CA LEU A 234 17.85 2.29 -10.77
C LEU A 234 18.56 2.07 -9.42
N GLY A 235 19.25 3.09 -8.90
CA GLY A 235 19.85 3.06 -7.56
C GLY A 235 18.80 2.82 -6.47
N GLY A 236 17.62 3.43 -6.58
CA GLY A 236 16.47 3.16 -5.70
C GLY A 236 15.98 1.71 -5.79
N PHE A 237 15.87 1.13 -6.98
CA PHE A 237 15.51 -0.29 -7.17
C PHE A 237 16.61 -1.22 -6.62
N ALA A 238 17.88 -0.90 -6.85
CA ALA A 238 18.99 -1.66 -6.27
C ALA A 238 18.99 -1.61 -4.74
N MET A 239 18.81 -0.43 -4.17
CA MET A 239 18.66 -0.26 -2.70
C MET A 239 17.48 -1.06 -2.16
N LEU A 240 16.32 -1.02 -2.83
CA LEU A 240 15.16 -1.81 -2.47
C LEU A 240 15.49 -3.31 -2.51
N ALA A 241 16.11 -3.81 -3.58
CA ALA A 241 16.47 -5.22 -3.69
C ALA A 241 17.43 -5.66 -2.57
N LEU A 242 18.44 -4.85 -2.24
CA LEU A 242 19.37 -5.12 -1.14
C LEU A 242 18.67 -5.11 0.23
N LEU A 243 17.73 -4.19 0.45
CA LEU A 243 16.92 -4.15 1.68
C LEU A 243 16.02 -5.37 1.80
N LEU A 244 15.39 -5.81 0.70
CA LEU A 244 14.54 -7.00 0.70
C LEU A 244 15.35 -8.29 0.88
N GLU A 245 16.50 -8.41 0.27
CA GLU A 245 17.42 -9.54 0.50
C GLU A 245 17.89 -9.58 1.96
N ASN A 246 18.27 -8.43 2.52
CA ASN A 246 18.60 -8.32 3.93
C ASN A 246 17.41 -8.69 4.83
N CYS A 247 16.18 -8.22 4.52
CA CYS A 247 14.96 -8.61 5.23
C CYS A 247 14.74 -10.13 5.18
N TYR A 248 14.94 -10.73 4.03
CA TYR A 248 14.80 -12.17 3.85
C TYR A 248 15.78 -12.97 4.73
N SER A 249 17.04 -12.52 4.82
CA SER A 249 18.04 -13.16 5.70
C SER A 249 17.65 -13.07 7.19
N TYR A 250 17.11 -11.93 7.65
CA TYR A 250 16.58 -11.78 9.02
C TYR A 250 15.36 -12.67 9.27
N ARG A 251 14.45 -12.78 8.29
CA ARG A 251 13.27 -13.65 8.38
C ARG A 251 13.64 -15.11 8.60
N LEU A 252 14.76 -15.57 8.07
CA LEU A 252 15.27 -16.93 8.28
C LEU A 252 15.80 -17.16 9.71
N THR A 253 16.01 -16.11 10.51
CA THR A 253 16.58 -16.17 11.87
C THR A 253 15.61 -15.75 12.97
N ASP A 254 14.31 -15.62 12.69
CA ASP A 254 13.26 -15.16 13.61
C ASP A 254 13.47 -13.74 14.21
N GLN A 255 14.48 -13.00 13.73
CA GLN A 255 14.81 -11.65 14.21
C GLN A 255 14.22 -10.53 13.34
N TRP A 256 13.53 -10.89 12.27
CA TRP A 256 13.11 -9.94 11.23
C TRP A 256 12.09 -8.92 11.73
N ALA A 257 11.18 -9.32 12.61
CA ALA A 257 10.12 -8.45 13.09
C ALA A 257 10.68 -7.31 13.96
N GLY A 258 11.43 -7.64 15.01
CA GLY A 258 11.87 -6.67 16.00
C GLY A 258 12.91 -5.68 15.46
N VAL A 259 14.03 -6.19 14.97
CA VAL A 259 15.18 -5.34 14.63
C VAL A 259 15.03 -4.72 13.24
N TRP A 260 14.66 -5.52 12.25
CA TRP A 260 14.65 -5.06 10.87
C TRP A 260 13.63 -3.96 10.62
N GLN A 261 12.43 -4.12 11.13
CA GLN A 261 11.34 -3.17 10.91
C GLN A 261 11.59 -1.81 11.60
N ILE A 262 12.24 -1.82 12.77
CA ILE A 262 12.52 -0.58 13.51
C ILE A 262 13.47 0.31 12.73
N ASP A 263 14.60 -0.25 12.29
CA ASP A 263 15.72 0.54 11.78
C ASP A 263 15.68 0.72 10.26
N ARG A 264 15.10 -0.24 9.54
CA ARG A 264 15.21 -0.28 8.07
C ARG A 264 13.95 0.15 7.32
N ARG A 265 12.80 0.25 7.99
CA ARG A 265 11.58 0.76 7.34
C ARG A 265 11.74 2.17 6.76
N PRO A 266 12.38 3.15 7.42
CA PRO A 266 12.63 4.47 6.82
C PRO A 266 13.47 4.39 5.54
N LEU A 267 14.40 3.44 5.45
CA LEU A 267 15.24 3.23 4.26
C LEU A 267 14.41 2.74 3.06
N LEU A 268 13.34 1.98 3.28
CA LEU A 268 12.38 1.66 2.22
C LEU A 268 11.74 2.93 1.65
N GLY A 269 11.34 3.86 2.52
CA GLY A 269 10.78 5.14 2.09
C GLY A 269 11.78 5.99 1.28
N VAL A 270 13.07 5.95 1.62
CA VAL A 270 14.15 6.58 0.84
C VAL A 270 14.29 5.92 -0.52
N ALA A 271 14.31 4.58 -0.57
CA ALA A 271 14.35 3.84 -1.83
C ALA A 271 13.12 4.16 -2.72
N PHE A 272 11.93 4.18 -2.15
CA PHE A 272 10.70 4.57 -2.87
C PHE A 272 10.74 6.01 -3.36
N SER A 273 11.33 6.94 -2.58
CA SER A 273 11.52 8.33 -3.00
C SER A 273 12.44 8.43 -4.22
N ALA A 274 13.57 7.70 -4.20
CA ALA A 274 14.50 7.64 -5.31
C ALA A 274 13.85 7.02 -6.57
N ILE A 275 13.11 5.91 -6.41
CA ILE A 275 12.37 5.27 -7.50
C ILE A 275 11.33 6.22 -8.08
N ALA A 276 10.48 6.83 -7.23
CA ALA A 276 9.38 7.68 -7.68
C ALA A 276 9.89 8.97 -8.33
N LEU A 277 10.74 9.73 -7.65
CA LEU A 277 11.27 11.00 -8.17
C LEU A 277 12.18 10.79 -9.37
N GLY A 278 13.08 9.81 -9.31
CA GLY A 278 13.94 9.43 -10.42
C GLY A 278 13.12 9.03 -11.65
N SER A 279 12.09 8.17 -11.49
CA SER A 279 11.25 7.77 -12.62
C SER A 279 10.38 8.91 -13.16
N LEU A 280 9.83 9.77 -12.30
CA LEU A 280 9.02 10.93 -12.72
C LEU A 280 9.86 11.99 -13.47
N ALA A 281 11.12 12.17 -13.09
CA ALA A 281 12.05 13.08 -13.77
C ALA A 281 12.65 12.49 -15.05
N SER A 282 12.60 11.18 -15.25
CA SER A 282 13.23 10.45 -16.35
C SER A 282 12.60 10.74 -17.71
N PRO A 283 13.34 10.52 -18.84
CA PRO A 283 12.79 10.53 -20.19
C PRO A 283 11.65 9.50 -20.38
N ARG A 284 10.84 9.70 -21.41
CA ARG A 284 9.66 8.87 -21.68
C ARG A 284 9.98 7.38 -21.87
N TRP A 285 11.11 7.06 -22.47
CA TRP A 285 11.54 5.67 -22.68
C TRP A 285 11.70 4.90 -21.35
N TRP A 286 12.12 5.58 -20.26
CA TRP A 286 12.16 4.99 -18.92
C TRP A 286 10.75 4.91 -18.31
N GLN A 287 9.99 6.00 -18.39
CA GLN A 287 8.67 6.08 -17.79
C GLN A 287 7.72 4.97 -18.30
N ILE A 288 7.83 4.58 -19.57
CA ILE A 288 7.04 3.50 -20.18
C ILE A 288 7.22 2.15 -19.44
N LEU A 289 8.35 1.91 -18.80
CA LEU A 289 8.55 0.69 -18.00
C LEU A 289 7.54 0.55 -16.87
N LEU A 290 7.10 1.68 -16.31
CA LEU A 290 6.09 1.74 -15.25
C LEU A 290 4.73 2.22 -15.78
N ASP A 291 4.72 3.20 -16.70
CA ASP A 291 3.49 3.77 -17.29
C ASP A 291 3.09 3.01 -18.58
N ASN A 292 2.70 1.76 -18.44
CA ASN A 292 2.21 0.90 -19.53
C ASN A 292 0.79 0.37 -19.26
N ALA A 293 0.15 -0.22 -20.25
CA ALA A 293 -1.24 -0.67 -20.14
C ALA A 293 -1.46 -1.75 -19.06
N PRO A 294 -0.62 -2.79 -18.92
CA PRO A 294 -0.72 -3.77 -17.84
C PRO A 294 -0.63 -3.13 -16.45
N MET A 295 0.35 -2.25 -16.21
CA MET A 295 0.54 -1.60 -14.92
C MET A 295 -0.62 -0.66 -14.59
N ARG A 296 -1.13 0.08 -15.57
CA ARG A 296 -2.33 0.92 -15.40
C ARG A 296 -3.59 0.09 -15.11
N PHE A 297 -3.72 -1.08 -15.72
CA PHE A 297 -4.81 -2.00 -15.42
C PHE A 297 -4.73 -2.50 -13.98
N LEU A 298 -3.56 -2.99 -13.55
CA LEU A 298 -3.34 -3.43 -12.18
C LEU A 298 -3.58 -2.31 -11.16
N ALA A 299 -3.11 -1.09 -11.43
CA ALA A 299 -3.40 0.07 -10.60
C ALA A 299 -4.90 0.36 -10.49
N ALA A 300 -5.64 0.22 -11.58
CA ALA A 300 -7.08 0.48 -11.60
C ALA A 300 -7.88 -0.52 -10.75
N ILE A 301 -7.45 -1.78 -10.69
CA ILE A 301 -8.10 -2.82 -9.90
C ILE A 301 -7.45 -3.03 -8.53
N SER A 302 -6.33 -2.37 -8.23
CA SER A 302 -5.45 -2.67 -7.10
C SER A 302 -6.17 -2.68 -5.75
N TYR A 303 -7.15 -1.81 -5.56
CA TYR A 303 -7.89 -1.71 -4.31
C TYR A 303 -8.76 -2.96 -4.05
N ASN A 304 -9.58 -3.37 -5.01
CA ASN A 304 -10.40 -4.57 -4.86
C ASN A 304 -9.55 -5.85 -4.95
N LEU A 305 -8.51 -5.87 -5.78
CA LEU A 305 -7.56 -6.98 -5.78
C LEU A 305 -6.92 -7.15 -4.39
N TYR A 306 -6.54 -6.04 -3.74
CA TYR A 306 -6.01 -6.06 -2.38
C TYR A 306 -7.03 -6.58 -1.35
N LEU A 307 -8.31 -6.19 -1.42
CA LEU A 307 -9.34 -6.63 -0.49
C LEU A 307 -9.63 -8.14 -0.56
N TYR A 308 -9.58 -8.71 -1.76
CA TYR A 308 -10.07 -10.08 -1.98
C TYR A 308 -9.00 -11.14 -2.19
N HIS A 309 -7.74 -10.76 -2.50
CA HIS A 309 -6.72 -11.75 -2.86
C HIS A 309 -6.49 -12.82 -1.80
N GLN A 310 -6.45 -12.45 -0.51
CA GLN A 310 -6.22 -13.39 0.58
C GLN A 310 -7.43 -14.31 0.79
N ILE A 311 -8.65 -13.78 0.66
CA ILE A 311 -9.89 -14.57 0.70
C ILE A 311 -9.87 -15.60 -0.43
N VAL A 312 -9.62 -15.17 -1.66
CA VAL A 312 -9.56 -16.05 -2.84
C VAL A 312 -8.49 -17.14 -2.67
N ALA A 313 -7.28 -16.76 -2.26
CA ALA A 313 -6.20 -17.73 -2.06
C ALA A 313 -6.57 -18.79 -1.02
N ARG A 314 -7.16 -18.39 0.11
CA ARG A 314 -7.60 -19.32 1.15
C ARG A 314 -8.76 -20.23 0.71
N GLU A 315 -9.76 -19.68 0.02
CA GLU A 315 -10.88 -20.48 -0.47
C GLU A 315 -10.44 -21.58 -1.46
N LEU A 316 -9.48 -21.28 -2.34
CA LEU A 316 -8.92 -22.30 -3.23
C LEU A 316 -8.33 -23.49 -2.46
N VAL A 317 -7.55 -23.24 -1.42
CA VAL A 317 -6.99 -24.34 -0.60
C VAL A 317 -8.09 -25.08 0.18
N LEU A 318 -9.03 -24.36 0.78
CA LEU A 318 -10.12 -24.96 1.55
C LEU A 318 -10.99 -25.90 0.69
N HIS A 319 -11.15 -25.56 -0.58
CA HIS A 319 -11.91 -26.38 -1.53
C HIS A 319 -11.04 -27.34 -2.33
N HIS A 320 -9.78 -27.58 -1.93
CA HIS A 320 -8.83 -28.48 -2.60
C HIS A 320 -8.66 -28.16 -4.10
N ILE A 321 -8.50 -26.88 -4.44
CA ILE A 321 -8.29 -26.39 -5.81
C ILE A 321 -6.88 -25.79 -5.95
N PRO A 322 -5.97 -26.44 -6.75
CA PRO A 322 -6.15 -27.72 -7.44
C PRO A 322 -6.19 -28.92 -6.46
N PRO A 323 -6.73 -30.08 -6.87
CA PRO A 323 -6.78 -31.25 -6.01
C PRO A 323 -5.39 -31.67 -5.53
N TYR A 324 -5.31 -32.13 -4.28
CA TYR A 324 -4.08 -32.65 -3.70
C TYR A 324 -4.34 -33.79 -2.70
N THR A 325 -3.33 -34.64 -2.54
CA THR A 325 -3.29 -35.67 -1.51
C THR A 325 -1.94 -35.58 -0.79
N GLY A 326 -1.93 -35.76 0.52
CA GLY A 326 -0.73 -35.65 1.34
C GLY A 326 -0.22 -34.21 1.50
N ASN A 327 1.10 -34.04 1.59
CA ASN A 327 1.72 -32.72 1.82
C ASN A 327 1.97 -31.98 0.51
N PHE A 328 1.08 -31.03 0.19
CA PHE A 328 1.17 -30.23 -1.04
C PHE A 328 2.38 -29.27 -1.06
N HIS A 329 2.96 -28.89 0.08
CA HIS A 329 4.19 -28.08 0.14
C HIS A 329 5.43 -28.78 -0.42
N ARG A 330 5.37 -30.10 -0.64
CA ARG A 330 6.44 -30.90 -1.26
C ARG A 330 6.17 -31.22 -2.73
N ASN A 331 5.07 -30.72 -3.30
CA ASN A 331 4.66 -30.97 -4.68
C ASN A 331 4.81 -29.71 -5.53
N ALA A 332 5.94 -29.59 -6.24
CA ALA A 332 6.26 -28.42 -7.07
C ALA A 332 5.20 -28.19 -8.19
N GLN A 333 4.62 -29.25 -8.74
CA GLN A 333 3.56 -29.11 -9.75
C GLN A 333 2.30 -28.50 -9.14
N TRP A 334 1.88 -28.96 -7.96
CA TRP A 334 0.75 -28.38 -7.25
C TRP A 334 1.02 -26.91 -6.91
N GLN A 335 2.19 -26.61 -6.37
CA GLN A 335 2.58 -25.23 -6.02
C GLN A 335 2.47 -24.29 -7.22
N ALA A 336 2.95 -24.72 -8.40
CA ALA A 336 2.89 -23.92 -9.63
C ALA A 336 1.43 -23.74 -10.11
N HIS A 337 0.65 -24.80 -10.16
CA HIS A 337 -0.76 -24.74 -10.55
C HIS A 337 -1.58 -23.88 -9.59
N TYR A 338 -1.41 -24.07 -8.29
CA TYR A 338 -2.09 -23.27 -7.27
C TYR A 338 -1.73 -21.78 -7.41
N THR A 339 -0.45 -21.46 -7.55
CA THR A 339 0.01 -20.07 -7.70
C THR A 339 -0.63 -19.42 -8.94
N GLY A 340 -0.61 -20.10 -10.08
CA GLY A 340 -1.24 -19.60 -11.31
C GLY A 340 -2.75 -19.38 -11.15
N LEU A 341 -3.47 -20.33 -10.56
CA LEU A 341 -4.91 -20.24 -10.30
C LEU A 341 -5.23 -19.13 -9.30
N ALA A 342 -4.47 -19.00 -8.21
CA ALA A 342 -4.68 -17.97 -7.20
C ALA A 342 -4.49 -16.55 -7.78
N PHE A 343 -3.45 -16.35 -8.59
CA PHE A 343 -3.25 -15.08 -9.30
C PHE A 343 -4.41 -14.79 -10.26
N ALA A 344 -4.78 -15.74 -11.11
CA ALA A 344 -5.84 -15.55 -12.10
C ALA A 344 -7.19 -15.27 -11.44
N ALA A 345 -7.56 -16.05 -10.41
CA ALA A 345 -8.81 -15.88 -9.68
C ALA A 345 -8.84 -14.58 -8.90
N ALA A 346 -7.78 -14.19 -8.20
CA ALA A 346 -7.71 -12.93 -7.48
C ALA A 346 -7.83 -11.73 -8.42
N ILE A 347 -7.14 -11.74 -9.57
CA ILE A 347 -7.24 -10.69 -10.58
C ILE A 347 -8.66 -10.66 -11.17
N ALA A 348 -9.29 -11.79 -11.45
CA ALA A 348 -10.66 -11.86 -11.95
C ALA A 348 -11.67 -11.29 -10.96
N VAL A 349 -11.59 -11.67 -9.67
CA VAL A 349 -12.47 -11.15 -8.61
C VAL A 349 -12.23 -9.64 -8.41
N GLY A 350 -10.97 -9.20 -8.32
CA GLY A 350 -10.63 -7.78 -8.20
C GLY A 350 -11.13 -6.96 -9.38
N THR A 351 -11.05 -7.51 -10.60
CA THR A 351 -11.57 -6.90 -11.81
C THR A 351 -13.10 -6.81 -11.77
N ALA A 352 -13.78 -7.92 -11.51
CA ALA A 352 -15.24 -7.96 -11.43
C ALA A 352 -15.76 -6.95 -10.41
N THR A 353 -15.21 -6.95 -9.18
CA THR A 353 -15.63 -6.05 -8.12
C THR A 353 -15.35 -4.59 -8.49
N THR A 354 -14.22 -4.29 -9.12
CA THR A 354 -13.89 -2.92 -9.56
C THR A 354 -14.85 -2.41 -10.61
N TYR A 355 -15.17 -3.22 -11.63
CA TYR A 355 -15.96 -2.74 -12.77
C TYR A 355 -17.47 -2.84 -12.53
N LEU A 356 -17.91 -3.87 -11.79
CA LEU A 356 -19.35 -4.10 -11.57
C LEU A 356 -19.90 -3.41 -10.32
N PHE A 357 -19.05 -3.17 -9.30
CA PHE A 357 -19.49 -2.56 -8.05
C PHE A 357 -18.86 -1.19 -7.81
N GLU A 358 -17.53 -1.08 -7.74
CA GLU A 358 -16.87 0.17 -7.36
C GLU A 358 -17.09 1.30 -8.39
N ARG A 359 -16.84 1.05 -9.68
CA ARG A 359 -16.95 2.08 -10.73
C ARG A 359 -18.35 2.68 -10.86
N PRO A 360 -19.46 1.91 -10.82
CA PRO A 360 -20.80 2.49 -10.77
C PRO A 360 -20.99 3.46 -9.61
N LEU A 361 -20.55 3.09 -8.40
CA LEU A 361 -20.63 3.96 -7.22
C LEU A 361 -19.78 5.22 -7.35
N LEU A 362 -18.61 5.11 -7.96
CA LEU A 362 -17.77 6.29 -8.21
C LEU A 362 -18.39 7.31 -9.17
N ARG A 363 -19.37 6.92 -9.99
CA ARG A 363 -20.14 7.85 -10.86
C ARG A 363 -21.10 8.73 -10.05
N LEU A 364 -21.50 8.28 -8.84
CA LEU A 364 -22.30 9.06 -7.90
C LEU A 364 -21.53 10.20 -7.22
N LYS A 365 -20.25 10.36 -7.51
CA LYS A 365 -19.48 11.55 -7.14
C LYS A 365 -20.17 12.74 -7.79
N GLY A 366 -20.88 13.55 -7.00
CA GLY A 366 -21.71 14.66 -7.46
C GLY A 366 -21.06 15.59 -8.49
N PRO A 367 -21.82 16.50 -9.11
CA PRO A 367 -21.36 17.33 -10.19
C PRO A 367 -20.12 18.13 -9.77
N ARG A 368 -19.11 18.13 -10.63
CA ARG A 368 -17.88 18.89 -10.43
C ARG A 368 -18.22 20.38 -10.38
N ARG A 369 -17.80 21.10 -9.35
CA ARG A 369 -17.80 22.56 -9.42
C ARG A 369 -16.75 22.98 -10.45
N ALA A 370 -17.14 23.89 -11.34
CA ALA A 370 -16.22 24.53 -12.28
C ALA A 370 -15.11 25.21 -11.44
N GLY A 371 -13.86 24.78 -11.62
CA GLY A 371 -12.71 25.27 -10.84
C GLY A 371 -11.98 24.24 -9.97
N ASP A 372 -12.40 22.97 -9.93
CA ASP A 372 -11.73 21.94 -9.12
C ASP A 372 -10.41 21.48 -9.80
N PRO A 373 -9.22 21.76 -9.21
CA PRO A 373 -7.92 21.47 -9.84
C PRO A 373 -7.56 19.99 -9.87
N ILE A 374 -8.42 19.10 -9.36
CA ILE A 374 -8.11 17.68 -9.18
C ILE A 374 -8.71 16.84 -10.32
N ARG A 375 -8.12 16.90 -11.52
CA ARG A 375 -8.21 15.82 -12.50
C ARG A 375 -6.98 14.92 -12.38
N ALA A 376 -7.20 13.61 -12.30
CA ALA A 376 -6.24 12.52 -12.43
C ALA A 376 -5.47 12.07 -11.19
N ALA A 377 -6.15 11.34 -10.34
CA ALA A 377 -5.61 10.20 -9.61
C ALA A 377 -6.77 9.24 -9.28
N THR A 378 -7.47 8.79 -10.32
CA THR A 378 -8.41 7.65 -10.26
C THR A 378 -8.18 6.73 -11.43
#